data_d0af651507e0af50f698fd9d5cc28339
#
_entry.id   d0af651507e0af50f698fd9d5cc28339
#
_cell.length_a   1.000
_cell.length_b   1.000
_cell.length_c   1.000
_cell.angle_alpha   90.00
_cell.angle_beta   90.00
_cell.angle_gamma   90.00
#
_symmetry.space_group_name_H-M   'P 1'
#
loop_
_entity.id
_entity.type
_entity.pdbx_description
1 polymer ?
#
loop_
_entity_poly.entity_id
_entity_poly.type
_entity_poly.pdbx_seq_one_letter_code
_entity_poly.pdbx_strand_id
1 'polypeptide(L)'
;MNKKAAIVAAIAIIGLVTVFALGGSKKNESKTSENSNNTIKITHNLGETDVKLNPKKVVVFDYSALDTMDALGVAENLVGLPKASLPASLEKYKDEKYADLGGLKEPDLEGIKSANPDLIIINGRQEDFYEQLSKIAPTISTSKDDKKYLESVKNNIDKIAKIFEVEEKANQEFSKIEKKIETLNKKVTDKNLNALTIMVNEGNLSVFGEESRFSILYNSFGFENKDKNIKESSHGQNITFEYIAKQNPEVMFVIDRGIATGSDVKESSTAKSVLNNDIIKSMDAYKNDNIIY
;
A
#
# COMPACT_ATOMS: atom_id res chain seq x y z
N MET A 1 33.44 -6.91 -5.31
CA MET A 1 31.98 -6.87 -5.15
C MET A 1 31.66 -6.65 -3.68
N ASN A 2 31.19 -5.46 -3.36
CA ASN A 2 30.91 -5.06 -1.98
C ASN A 2 29.73 -5.88 -1.42
N LYS A 3 29.95 -6.60 -0.32
CA LYS A 3 28.92 -7.42 0.36
C LYS A 3 27.68 -6.62 0.82
N LYS A 4 27.75 -5.29 0.82
CA LYS A 4 26.66 -4.36 1.17
C LYS A 4 25.68 -4.12 0.01
N ALA A 5 26.11 -4.16 -1.24
CA ALA A 5 25.25 -3.98 -2.42
C ALA A 5 24.17 -5.08 -2.60
N ALA A 6 24.39 -6.27 -2.02
CA ALA A 6 23.45 -7.40 -2.12
C ALA A 6 22.15 -7.24 -1.30
N ILE A 7 22.05 -6.21 -0.43
CA ILE A 7 20.86 -5.98 0.39
C ILE A 7 19.85 -5.10 -0.34
N VAL A 8 20.32 -4.14 -1.13
CA VAL A 8 19.48 -3.22 -1.92
C VAL A 8 18.62 -3.99 -2.92
N ALA A 9 19.18 -5.05 -3.54
CA ALA A 9 18.44 -5.89 -4.48
C ALA A 9 17.27 -6.69 -3.86
N ALA A 10 17.28 -6.90 -2.52
CA ALA A 10 16.23 -7.67 -1.84
C ALA A 10 14.96 -6.84 -1.53
N ILE A 11 15.07 -5.52 -1.48
CA ILE A 11 13.96 -4.61 -1.15
C ILE A 11 13.06 -4.36 -2.37
N ALA A 12 13.65 -4.34 -3.57
CA ALA A 12 12.90 -4.14 -4.83
C ALA A 12 11.94 -5.28 -5.20
N ILE A 13 11.98 -6.42 -4.49
CA ILE A 13 11.23 -7.64 -4.86
C ILE A 13 9.87 -7.75 -4.15
N ILE A 14 9.55 -6.85 -3.23
CA ILE A 14 8.26 -6.90 -2.48
C ILE A 14 7.06 -6.43 -3.33
N GLY A 15 7.31 -5.88 -4.50
CA GLY A 15 6.28 -5.29 -5.39
C GLY A 15 5.70 -6.21 -6.48
N LEU A 16 6.19 -7.43 -6.68
CA LEU A 16 5.71 -8.24 -7.80
C LEU A 16 5.69 -9.74 -7.47
N VAL A 17 4.52 -10.28 -7.21
CA VAL A 17 4.23 -11.71 -7.34
C VAL A 17 3.09 -11.89 -8.33
N THR A 18 3.44 -11.97 -9.61
CA THR A 18 2.58 -12.59 -10.62
C THR A 18 2.96 -14.06 -10.71
N VAL A 19 2.11 -14.93 -10.23
CA VAL A 19 2.22 -16.37 -10.46
C VAL A 19 1.09 -16.79 -11.39
N PHE A 20 1.46 -17.13 -12.63
CA PHE A 20 0.63 -17.96 -13.49
C PHE A 20 0.64 -19.41 -12.98
N ALA A 21 -0.50 -19.93 -12.58
CA ALA A 21 -0.70 -21.36 -12.43
C ALA A 21 -1.97 -21.75 -13.19
N LEU A 22 -1.77 -22.34 -14.36
CA LEU A 22 -2.78 -23.14 -15.06
C LEU A 22 -2.89 -24.52 -14.39
N GLY A 23 -4.03 -24.79 -13.80
CA GLY A 23 -4.34 -26.12 -13.28
C GLY A 23 -5.85 -26.32 -13.20
N GLY A 24 -6.41 -26.97 -14.22
CA GLY A 24 -7.84 -27.28 -14.25
C GLY A 24 -8.19 -28.40 -13.25
N SER A 25 -9.29 -28.25 -12.57
CA SER A 25 -9.99 -29.33 -11.87
C SER A 25 -11.50 -29.20 -11.99
N LYS A 26 -12.12 -30.37 -12.17
CA LYS A 26 -13.49 -30.63 -12.55
C LYS A 26 -14.52 -30.14 -11.52
N LYS A 27 -15.58 -29.51 -12.05
CA LYS A 27 -16.83 -29.24 -11.35
C LYS A 27 -17.47 -30.51 -10.80
N ASN A 28 -17.81 -30.44 -9.51
CA ASN A 28 -18.93 -31.22 -8.96
C ASN A 28 -20.03 -30.22 -8.59
N GLU A 29 -21.13 -30.27 -9.31
CA GLU A 29 -22.33 -29.50 -8.99
C GLU A 29 -23.04 -30.14 -7.82
N SER A 30 -23.03 -29.46 -6.67
CA SER A 30 -23.98 -29.70 -5.59
C SER A 30 -24.90 -28.49 -5.49
N LYS A 31 -26.14 -28.64 -5.92
CA LYS A 31 -27.22 -27.69 -5.67
C LYS A 31 -27.51 -27.66 -4.18
N THR A 32 -27.19 -26.54 -3.54
CA THR A 32 -27.67 -26.25 -2.19
C THR A 32 -28.55 -25.00 -2.22
N SER A 33 -29.71 -25.11 -1.65
CA SER A 33 -30.77 -24.13 -1.50
C SER A 33 -30.27 -22.76 -1.01
N GLU A 34 -30.80 -21.71 -1.62
CA GLU A 34 -30.69 -20.33 -1.14
C GLU A 34 -31.20 -20.23 0.29
N ASN A 35 -30.29 -20.06 1.23
CA ASN A 35 -30.61 -19.80 2.62
C ASN A 35 -30.33 -18.34 2.94
N SER A 36 -31.33 -17.63 3.40
CA SER A 36 -31.42 -16.19 3.63
C SER A 36 -30.70 -15.72 4.90
N ASN A 37 -29.39 -15.92 5.02
CA ASN A 37 -28.53 -15.26 6.03
C ASN A 37 -27.04 -15.43 5.71
N ASN A 38 -26.64 -15.10 4.49
CA ASN A 38 -25.23 -15.20 4.11
C ASN A 38 -24.54 -13.84 4.25
N THR A 39 -24.59 -13.26 5.46
CA THR A 39 -23.92 -12.00 5.81
C THR A 39 -22.90 -12.22 6.92
N ILE A 40 -21.82 -11.47 6.89
CA ILE A 40 -20.79 -11.43 7.92
C ILE A 40 -20.66 -10.00 8.43
N LYS A 41 -20.45 -9.86 9.72
CA LYS A 41 -20.15 -8.57 10.34
C LYS A 41 -18.65 -8.24 10.21
N ILE A 42 -18.34 -7.12 9.59
CA ILE A 42 -16.99 -6.60 9.43
C ILE A 42 -16.79 -5.37 10.32
N THR A 43 -15.85 -5.47 11.23
CA THR A 43 -15.42 -4.35 12.09
C THR A 43 -14.31 -3.58 11.39
N HIS A 44 -14.42 -2.26 11.37
CA HIS A 44 -13.42 -1.33 10.80
C HIS A 44 -13.35 -0.03 11.61
N ASN A 45 -12.45 0.87 11.30
CA ASN A 45 -12.24 2.11 12.06
C ASN A 45 -13.45 3.06 12.11
N LEU A 46 -14.43 2.91 11.21
CA LEU A 46 -15.66 3.71 11.18
C LEU A 46 -16.87 2.99 11.79
N GLY A 47 -16.69 1.79 12.34
CA GLY A 47 -17.76 1.03 13.00
C GLY A 47 -17.85 -0.42 12.56
N GLU A 48 -19.06 -0.94 12.47
CA GLU A 48 -19.36 -2.31 12.03
C GLU A 48 -20.34 -2.28 10.86
N THR A 49 -20.09 -3.11 9.87
CA THR A 49 -20.96 -3.24 8.68
C THR A 49 -21.30 -4.71 8.44
N ASP A 50 -22.57 -5.00 8.27
CA ASP A 50 -23.03 -6.32 7.81
C ASP A 50 -22.85 -6.39 6.29
N VAL A 51 -22.01 -7.32 5.83
CA VAL A 51 -21.62 -7.49 4.43
C VAL A 51 -22.09 -8.87 3.95
N LYS A 52 -22.70 -8.91 2.78
CA LYS A 52 -23.05 -10.19 2.13
C LYS A 52 -21.78 -10.92 1.73
N LEU A 53 -21.70 -12.22 2.01
CA LEU A 53 -20.60 -13.06 1.53
C LEU A 53 -20.63 -13.18 0.00
N ASN A 54 -19.43 -13.22 -0.59
CA ASN A 54 -19.22 -13.32 -2.03
C ASN A 54 -19.99 -12.25 -2.83
N PRO A 55 -19.87 -10.95 -2.49
CA PRO A 55 -20.53 -9.87 -3.21
C PRO A 55 -20.14 -9.90 -4.70
N LYS A 56 -21.09 -9.64 -5.60
CA LYS A 56 -20.91 -9.76 -7.05
C LYS A 56 -20.59 -8.44 -7.73
N LYS A 57 -20.85 -7.34 -7.05
CA LYS A 57 -20.63 -5.98 -7.56
C LYS A 57 -19.90 -5.16 -6.49
N VAL A 58 -18.59 -5.04 -6.63
CA VAL A 58 -17.77 -4.33 -5.66
C VAL A 58 -17.25 -3.03 -6.27
N VAL A 59 -17.40 -1.95 -5.55
CA VAL A 59 -16.77 -0.66 -5.83
C VAL A 59 -15.60 -0.48 -4.88
N VAL A 60 -14.42 -0.11 -5.40
CA VAL A 60 -13.20 0.00 -4.61
C VAL A 60 -12.51 1.35 -4.79
N PHE A 61 -12.34 2.08 -3.69
CA PHE A 61 -11.59 3.33 -3.61
C PHE A 61 -10.20 3.16 -2.95
N ASP A 62 -9.92 1.99 -2.36
CA ASP A 62 -8.59 1.64 -1.85
C ASP A 62 -7.84 0.74 -2.82
N TYR A 63 -6.82 1.28 -3.48
CA TYR A 63 -6.00 0.51 -4.42
C TYR A 63 -5.24 -0.66 -3.74
N SER A 64 -4.94 -0.58 -2.44
CA SER A 64 -4.35 -1.71 -1.71
C SER A 64 -5.36 -2.84 -1.53
N ALA A 65 -6.64 -2.50 -1.32
CA ALA A 65 -7.71 -3.50 -1.28
C ALA A 65 -7.93 -4.13 -2.66
N LEU A 66 -7.86 -3.34 -3.74
CA LEU A 66 -7.94 -3.86 -5.10
C LEU A 66 -6.79 -4.81 -5.44
N ASP A 67 -5.56 -4.44 -5.08
CA ASP A 67 -4.37 -5.30 -5.26
C ASP A 67 -4.52 -6.62 -4.47
N THR A 68 -5.07 -6.54 -3.25
CA THR A 68 -5.40 -7.71 -2.45
C THR A 68 -6.45 -8.58 -3.13
N MET A 69 -7.54 -7.99 -3.61
CA MET A 69 -8.59 -8.72 -4.35
C MET A 69 -8.04 -9.40 -5.60
N ASP A 70 -7.13 -8.72 -6.31
CA ASP A 70 -6.46 -9.27 -7.50
C ASP A 70 -5.58 -10.47 -7.14
N ALA A 71 -4.72 -10.35 -6.15
CA ALA A 71 -3.86 -11.42 -5.67
C ALA A 71 -4.66 -12.64 -5.18
N LEU A 72 -5.80 -12.40 -4.55
CA LEU A 72 -6.71 -13.45 -4.07
C LEU A 72 -7.59 -14.03 -5.18
N GLY A 73 -7.62 -13.43 -6.38
CA GLY A 73 -8.40 -13.92 -7.52
C GLY A 73 -9.89 -13.62 -7.43
N VAL A 74 -10.26 -12.58 -6.67
CA VAL A 74 -11.67 -12.16 -6.46
C VAL A 74 -11.97 -10.79 -7.06
N ALA A 75 -11.04 -10.22 -7.81
CA ALA A 75 -11.22 -8.93 -8.47
C ALA A 75 -12.15 -8.96 -9.69
N GLU A 76 -12.59 -10.15 -10.12
CA GLU A 76 -13.63 -10.29 -11.16
C GLU A 76 -14.97 -9.67 -10.75
N ASN A 77 -15.18 -9.51 -9.44
CA ASN A 77 -16.37 -8.88 -8.87
C ASN A 77 -16.32 -7.33 -8.87
N LEU A 78 -15.21 -6.72 -9.29
CA LEU A 78 -15.07 -5.27 -9.40
C LEU A 78 -15.98 -4.73 -10.51
N VAL A 79 -16.77 -3.70 -10.18
CA VAL A 79 -17.63 -3.01 -11.17
C VAL A 79 -17.19 -1.57 -11.40
N GLY A 80 -16.44 -0.95 -10.48
CA GLY A 80 -15.96 0.42 -10.65
C GLY A 80 -14.95 0.86 -9.60
N LEU A 81 -14.19 1.89 -9.96
CA LEU A 81 -13.10 2.46 -9.17
C LEU A 81 -12.74 3.86 -9.69
N PRO A 82 -11.99 4.67 -8.95
CA PRO A 82 -11.32 5.87 -9.50
C PRO A 82 -10.19 5.45 -10.44
N LYS A 83 -10.17 5.96 -11.69
CA LYS A 83 -9.18 5.54 -12.70
C LYS A 83 -7.98 6.49 -12.85
N ALA A 84 -8.14 7.76 -12.47
CA ALA A 84 -7.17 8.81 -12.78
C ALA A 84 -5.77 8.60 -12.18
N SER A 85 -5.68 7.96 -11.00
CA SER A 85 -4.40 7.80 -10.26
C SER A 85 -4.06 6.34 -10.00
N LEU A 86 -4.46 5.42 -10.89
CA LEU A 86 -4.13 4.01 -10.77
C LEU A 86 -2.61 3.80 -10.86
N PRO A 87 -2.01 3.05 -9.92
CA PRO A 87 -0.62 2.65 -10.03
C PRO A 87 -0.42 1.68 -11.22
N ALA A 88 0.80 1.65 -11.76
CA ALA A 88 1.14 0.83 -12.93
C ALA A 88 0.80 -0.66 -12.75
N SER A 89 0.93 -1.20 -11.53
CA SER A 89 0.58 -2.59 -11.20
C SER A 89 -0.92 -2.91 -11.37
N LEU A 90 -1.77 -1.88 -11.33
CA LEU A 90 -3.23 -2.01 -11.45
C LEU A 90 -3.76 -1.42 -12.77
N GLU A 91 -2.89 -1.11 -13.73
CA GLU A 91 -3.29 -0.43 -14.99
C GLU A 91 -4.34 -1.21 -15.79
N LYS A 92 -4.37 -2.52 -15.70
CA LYS A 92 -5.42 -3.38 -16.31
C LYS A 92 -6.85 -3.01 -15.89
N TYR A 93 -7.02 -2.33 -14.74
CA TYR A 93 -8.33 -1.86 -14.25
C TYR A 93 -8.75 -0.50 -14.85
N LYS A 94 -7.95 0.09 -15.74
CA LYS A 94 -8.40 1.21 -16.61
C LYS A 94 -9.36 0.78 -17.72
N ASP A 95 -9.51 -0.54 -17.95
CA ASP A 95 -10.41 -1.11 -18.95
C ASP A 95 -11.83 -0.52 -18.83
N GLU A 96 -12.48 -0.27 -19.98
CA GLU A 96 -13.80 0.37 -20.06
C GLU A 96 -14.93 -0.44 -19.42
N LYS A 97 -14.74 -1.75 -19.24
CA LYS A 97 -15.70 -2.60 -18.51
C LYS A 97 -15.91 -2.21 -17.05
N TYR A 98 -14.96 -1.49 -16.43
CA TYR A 98 -15.10 -0.95 -15.09
C TYR A 98 -15.55 0.51 -15.17
N ALA A 99 -16.52 0.91 -14.36
CA ALA A 99 -16.95 2.30 -14.29
C ALA A 99 -15.83 3.18 -13.68
N ASP A 100 -15.60 4.36 -14.26
CA ASP A 100 -14.81 5.41 -13.63
C ASP A 100 -15.70 6.15 -12.64
N LEU A 101 -15.35 6.13 -11.37
CA LEU A 101 -16.17 6.62 -10.27
C LEU A 101 -15.62 7.89 -9.64
N GLY A 102 -14.96 8.73 -10.45
CA GLY A 102 -14.43 10.02 -10.01
C GLY A 102 -13.02 9.94 -9.44
N GLY A 103 -12.70 10.83 -8.53
CA GLY A 103 -11.39 10.94 -7.91
C GLY A 103 -11.32 10.27 -6.53
N LEU A 104 -10.07 9.99 -6.07
CA LEU A 104 -9.84 9.46 -4.72
C LEU A 104 -10.31 10.40 -3.60
N LYS A 105 -10.46 11.71 -3.88
CA LYS A 105 -10.94 12.70 -2.91
C LYS A 105 -12.36 13.18 -3.18
N GLU A 106 -12.87 12.92 -4.37
CA GLU A 106 -14.16 13.37 -4.86
C GLU A 106 -14.86 12.20 -5.56
N PRO A 107 -15.48 11.27 -4.79
CA PRO A 107 -16.23 10.15 -5.33
C PRO A 107 -17.44 10.64 -6.14
N ASP A 108 -17.69 10.04 -7.29
CA ASP A 108 -18.93 10.25 -8.07
C ASP A 108 -20.06 9.42 -7.44
N LEU A 109 -20.82 10.01 -6.52
CA LEU A 109 -21.90 9.32 -5.79
C LEU A 109 -23.02 8.85 -6.72
N GLU A 110 -23.32 9.57 -7.80
CA GLU A 110 -24.35 9.17 -8.76
C GLU A 110 -23.86 8.02 -9.64
N GLY A 111 -22.59 8.05 -10.08
CA GLY A 111 -21.96 6.93 -10.76
C GLY A 111 -21.91 5.67 -9.90
N ILE A 112 -21.56 5.81 -8.61
CA ILE A 112 -21.54 4.69 -7.65
C ILE A 112 -22.95 4.09 -7.49
N LYS A 113 -23.97 4.92 -7.33
CA LYS A 113 -25.36 4.49 -7.23
C LYS A 113 -25.83 3.78 -8.51
N SER A 114 -25.44 4.29 -9.66
CA SER A 114 -25.76 3.69 -10.97
C SER A 114 -25.09 2.34 -11.17
N ALA A 115 -23.88 2.14 -10.63
CA ALA A 115 -23.19 0.85 -10.65
C ALA A 115 -23.90 -0.21 -9.79
N ASN A 116 -24.80 0.20 -8.89
CA ASN A 116 -25.59 -0.64 -8.00
C ASN A 116 -24.74 -1.71 -7.29
N PRO A 117 -23.77 -1.30 -6.47
CA PRO A 117 -22.84 -2.22 -5.82
C PRO A 117 -23.49 -3.00 -4.66
N ASP A 118 -22.95 -4.20 -4.39
CA ASP A 118 -23.25 -5.01 -3.20
C ASP A 118 -22.33 -4.66 -2.03
N LEU A 119 -21.16 -4.06 -2.32
CA LEU A 119 -20.13 -3.66 -1.36
C LEU A 119 -19.35 -2.48 -1.89
N ILE A 120 -19.03 -1.53 -1.01
CA ILE A 120 -18.10 -0.44 -1.26
C ILE A 120 -16.92 -0.56 -0.28
N ILE A 121 -15.69 -0.51 -0.82
CA ILE A 121 -14.45 -0.56 -0.01
C ILE A 121 -13.75 0.80 -0.14
N ILE A 122 -13.56 1.47 0.98
CA ILE A 122 -12.92 2.78 1.06
C ILE A 122 -11.65 2.76 1.93
N ASN A 123 -10.88 3.84 1.89
CA ASN A 123 -9.81 4.09 2.86
C ASN A 123 -9.94 5.49 3.49
N GLY A 124 -8.93 5.94 4.25
CA GLY A 124 -8.93 7.20 4.97
C GLY A 124 -9.27 8.45 4.14
N ARG A 125 -9.09 8.42 2.81
CA ARG A 125 -9.39 9.57 1.94
C ARG A 125 -10.88 9.77 1.69
N GLN A 126 -11.69 8.74 1.86
CA GLN A 126 -13.13 8.76 1.64
C GLN A 126 -13.93 8.68 2.94
N GLU A 127 -13.30 8.78 4.11
CA GLU A 127 -13.98 8.70 5.41
C GLU A 127 -15.07 9.76 5.57
N ASP A 128 -14.86 10.98 5.06
CA ASP A 128 -15.85 12.06 5.06
C ASP A 128 -17.12 11.73 4.23
N PHE A 129 -17.03 10.79 3.32
CA PHE A 129 -18.15 10.32 2.50
C PHE A 129 -18.80 9.03 3.03
N TYR A 130 -18.30 8.46 4.14
CA TYR A 130 -18.75 7.17 4.64
C TYR A 130 -20.26 7.07 4.84
N GLU A 131 -20.87 8.08 5.45
CA GLU A 131 -22.32 8.09 5.67
C GLU A 131 -23.13 8.14 4.37
N GLN A 132 -22.62 8.84 3.36
CA GLN A 132 -23.29 8.96 2.05
C GLN A 132 -23.16 7.64 1.26
N LEU A 133 -21.97 7.05 1.26
CA LEU A 133 -21.69 5.77 0.62
C LEU A 133 -22.46 4.63 1.28
N SER A 134 -22.58 4.62 2.60
CA SER A 134 -23.33 3.61 3.36
C SER A 134 -24.85 3.65 3.09
N LYS A 135 -25.37 4.77 2.57
CA LYS A 135 -26.77 4.85 2.10
C LYS A 135 -26.96 4.22 0.71
N ILE A 136 -25.89 4.04 -0.04
CA ILE A 136 -25.93 3.39 -1.36
C ILE A 136 -25.77 1.88 -1.23
N ALA A 137 -24.75 1.43 -0.48
CA ALA A 137 -24.48 0.01 -0.23
C ALA A 137 -23.67 -0.20 1.07
N PRO A 138 -23.62 -1.42 1.62
CA PRO A 138 -22.70 -1.75 2.70
C PRO A 138 -21.29 -1.25 2.39
N THR A 139 -20.73 -0.42 3.28
CA THR A 139 -19.43 0.22 3.09
C THR A 139 -18.49 -0.17 4.22
N ILE A 140 -17.29 -0.63 3.87
CA ILE A 140 -16.23 -0.93 4.83
C ILE A 140 -15.00 -0.06 4.58
N SER A 141 -14.26 0.23 5.64
CA SER A 141 -12.97 0.93 5.54
C SER A 141 -11.80 -0.04 5.74
N THR A 142 -10.81 0.11 4.86
CA THR A 142 -9.50 -0.56 4.91
C THR A 142 -8.37 0.41 5.26
N SER A 143 -8.70 1.49 5.99
CA SER A 143 -7.70 2.43 6.52
C SER A 143 -6.65 1.69 7.35
N LYS A 144 -5.41 2.16 7.26
CA LYS A 144 -4.24 1.57 7.93
C LYS A 144 -3.81 2.42 9.12
N ASP A 145 -3.33 1.77 10.15
CA ASP A 145 -2.63 2.41 11.25
C ASP A 145 -1.15 2.53 10.90
N ASP A 146 -0.65 3.75 10.77
CA ASP A 146 0.73 4.01 10.41
C ASP A 146 1.72 3.44 11.44
N LYS A 147 1.37 3.42 12.72
CA LYS A 147 2.21 2.86 13.81
C LYS A 147 2.26 1.33 13.80
N LYS A 148 1.16 0.71 13.35
CA LYS A 148 0.98 -0.75 13.26
C LYS A 148 0.76 -1.19 11.81
N TYR A 149 1.58 -0.66 10.90
CA TYR A 149 1.35 -0.78 9.47
C TYR A 149 1.14 -2.24 9.02
N LEU A 150 2.09 -3.14 9.32
CA LEU A 150 2.01 -4.54 8.85
C LEU A 150 0.82 -5.29 9.47
N GLU A 151 0.52 -5.06 10.76
CA GLU A 151 -0.65 -5.63 11.43
C GLU A 151 -1.94 -5.15 10.78
N SER A 152 -2.06 -3.85 10.49
CA SER A 152 -3.26 -3.30 9.86
C SER A 152 -3.43 -3.77 8.42
N VAL A 153 -2.34 -3.97 7.68
CA VAL A 153 -2.38 -4.60 6.34
C VAL A 153 -2.90 -6.03 6.43
N LYS A 154 -2.36 -6.85 7.36
CA LYS A 154 -2.85 -8.23 7.58
C LYS A 154 -4.34 -8.25 7.90
N ASN A 155 -4.78 -7.39 8.83
CA ASN A 155 -6.18 -7.30 9.22
C ASN A 155 -7.09 -6.92 8.04
N ASN A 156 -6.64 -6.04 7.14
CA ASN A 156 -7.41 -5.67 5.95
C ASN A 156 -7.46 -6.82 4.92
N ILE A 157 -6.36 -7.55 4.74
CA ILE A 157 -6.33 -8.78 3.93
C ILE A 157 -7.33 -9.80 4.50
N ASP A 158 -7.36 -10.00 5.82
CA ASP A 158 -8.26 -10.95 6.47
C ASP A 158 -9.74 -10.55 6.32
N LYS A 159 -10.06 -9.24 6.39
CA LYS A 159 -11.42 -8.76 6.12
C LYS A 159 -11.87 -9.14 4.71
N ILE A 160 -11.05 -8.83 3.71
CA ILE A 160 -11.35 -9.16 2.30
C ILE A 160 -11.47 -10.68 2.14
N ALA A 161 -10.53 -11.44 2.69
CA ALA A 161 -10.53 -12.89 2.61
C ALA A 161 -11.79 -13.52 3.20
N LYS A 162 -12.25 -13.04 4.36
CA LYS A 162 -13.51 -13.50 5.00
C LYS A 162 -14.73 -13.18 4.17
N ILE A 163 -14.79 -11.97 3.56
CA ILE A 163 -15.92 -11.57 2.72
C ILE A 163 -16.06 -12.49 1.50
N PHE A 164 -14.93 -12.93 0.94
CA PHE A 164 -14.89 -13.76 -0.26
C PHE A 164 -14.62 -15.25 0.00
N GLU A 165 -14.57 -15.68 1.28
CA GLU A 165 -14.32 -17.06 1.69
C GLU A 165 -13.04 -17.66 1.08
N VAL A 166 -11.94 -16.87 1.09
CA VAL A 166 -10.63 -17.24 0.53
C VAL A 166 -9.50 -17.13 1.56
N GLU A 167 -9.80 -17.34 2.85
CA GLU A 167 -8.87 -17.16 3.96
C GLU A 167 -7.63 -18.05 3.86
N GLU A 168 -7.78 -19.28 3.38
CA GLU A 168 -6.64 -20.18 3.20
C GLU A 168 -5.64 -19.61 2.21
N LYS A 169 -6.11 -19.12 1.06
CA LYS A 169 -5.27 -18.48 0.04
C LYS A 169 -4.61 -17.22 0.59
N ALA A 170 -5.36 -16.38 1.29
CA ALA A 170 -4.84 -15.17 1.91
C ALA A 170 -3.71 -15.47 2.90
N ASN A 171 -3.88 -16.47 3.76
CA ASN A 171 -2.85 -16.91 4.70
C ASN A 171 -1.60 -17.44 3.99
N GLN A 172 -1.77 -18.24 2.93
CA GLN A 172 -0.66 -18.75 2.15
C GLN A 172 0.15 -17.61 1.49
N GLU A 173 -0.52 -16.64 0.86
CA GLU A 173 0.15 -15.51 0.21
C GLU A 173 0.81 -14.58 1.23
N PHE A 174 0.13 -14.27 2.33
CA PHE A 174 0.69 -13.42 3.37
C PHE A 174 1.91 -14.05 4.06
N SER A 175 1.89 -15.37 4.31
CA SER A 175 3.04 -16.08 4.87
C SER A 175 4.30 -16.00 4.00
N LYS A 176 4.15 -15.89 2.67
CA LYS A 176 5.30 -15.64 1.78
C LYS A 176 5.89 -14.24 1.98
N ILE A 177 5.03 -13.26 2.24
CA ILE A 177 5.44 -11.88 2.55
C ILE A 177 6.16 -11.85 3.89
N GLU A 178 5.58 -12.46 4.94
CA GLU A 178 6.19 -12.53 6.27
C GLU A 178 7.60 -13.14 6.23
N LYS A 179 7.77 -14.28 5.55
CA LYS A 179 9.10 -14.92 5.39
C LYS A 179 10.12 -14.02 4.70
N LYS A 180 9.69 -13.20 3.72
CA LYS A 180 10.58 -12.24 3.06
C LYS A 180 10.96 -11.11 4.02
N ILE A 181 9.99 -10.61 4.79
CA ILE A 181 10.20 -9.57 5.82
C ILE A 181 11.17 -10.10 6.88
N GLU A 182 10.94 -11.29 7.42
CA GLU A 182 11.83 -11.92 8.41
C GLU A 182 13.26 -12.08 7.88
N THR A 183 13.38 -12.56 6.62
CA THR A 183 14.69 -12.73 5.98
C THR A 183 15.41 -11.38 5.82
N LEU A 184 14.68 -10.34 5.45
CA LEU A 184 15.22 -8.99 5.32
C LEU A 184 15.61 -8.43 6.70
N ASN A 185 14.70 -8.53 7.66
CA ASN A 185 14.91 -8.06 9.04
C ASN A 185 16.20 -8.68 9.61
N LYS A 186 16.35 -10.01 9.50
CA LYS A 186 17.56 -10.68 9.97
C LYS A 186 18.81 -10.12 9.28
N LYS A 187 18.80 -9.90 7.98
CA LYS A 187 19.96 -9.34 7.26
C LYS A 187 20.30 -7.92 7.69
N VAL A 188 19.28 -7.11 7.96
CA VAL A 188 19.43 -5.72 8.39
C VAL A 188 19.96 -5.66 9.81
N THR A 189 19.38 -6.43 10.74
CA THR A 189 19.76 -6.46 12.15
C THR A 189 21.13 -7.11 12.39
N ASP A 190 21.47 -8.20 11.69
CA ASP A 190 22.80 -8.82 11.75
C ASP A 190 23.93 -7.83 11.35
N LYS A 191 23.60 -6.80 10.58
CA LYS A 191 24.57 -5.77 10.14
C LYS A 191 24.42 -4.44 10.86
N ASN A 192 23.48 -4.33 11.79
CA ASN A 192 23.16 -3.10 12.52
C ASN A 192 22.96 -1.90 11.60
N LEU A 193 22.23 -2.09 10.48
CA LEU A 193 22.04 -1.03 9.50
C LEU A 193 21.06 0.01 10.02
N ASN A 194 21.46 1.28 9.93
CA ASN A 194 20.58 2.40 10.17
C ASN A 194 20.09 3.02 8.85
N ALA A 195 18.94 3.68 8.91
CA ALA A 195 18.36 4.34 7.75
C ALA A 195 17.76 5.70 8.10
N LEU A 196 17.58 6.50 7.05
CA LEU A 196 16.77 7.71 7.06
C LEU A 196 15.77 7.66 5.91
N THR A 197 14.49 7.93 6.20
CA THR A 197 13.43 7.97 5.19
C THR A 197 13.12 9.41 4.83
N ILE A 198 13.30 9.76 3.57
CA ILE A 198 13.18 11.13 3.06
C ILE A 198 12.15 11.18 1.94
N MET A 199 11.36 12.23 1.92
CA MET A 199 10.49 12.56 0.79
C MET A 199 10.98 13.85 0.14
N VAL A 200 11.04 13.83 -1.19
CA VAL A 200 11.24 15.01 -2.01
C VAL A 200 9.93 15.40 -2.65
N ASN A 201 9.51 16.65 -2.44
CA ASN A 201 8.30 17.21 -3.00
C ASN A 201 8.59 18.60 -3.55
N GLU A 202 8.64 18.76 -4.87
CA GLU A 202 8.92 20.04 -5.54
C GLU A 202 10.20 20.72 -5.01
N GLY A 203 11.25 19.91 -4.78
CA GLY A 203 12.52 20.39 -4.24
C GLY A 203 12.60 20.55 -2.72
N ASN A 204 11.47 20.47 -2.01
CA ASN A 204 11.45 20.48 -0.56
C ASN A 204 11.74 19.08 -0.01
N LEU A 205 12.47 19.02 1.11
CA LEU A 205 12.86 17.80 1.78
C LEU A 205 12.10 17.64 3.09
N SER A 206 11.58 16.46 3.33
CA SER A 206 11.02 16.09 4.64
C SER A 206 11.48 14.70 5.05
N VAL A 207 11.60 14.47 6.37
CA VAL A 207 12.02 13.21 6.98
C VAL A 207 10.85 12.58 7.73
N PHE A 208 10.85 11.25 7.77
CA PHE A 208 9.82 10.44 8.40
C PHE A 208 10.44 9.43 9.35
N GLY A 209 9.85 9.28 10.53
CA GLY A 209 10.32 8.38 11.58
C GLY A 209 9.51 7.08 11.71
N GLU A 210 9.65 6.47 12.87
CA GLU A 210 9.14 5.12 13.19
C GLU A 210 7.62 5.04 13.35
N GLU A 211 6.94 6.17 13.58
CA GLU A 211 5.49 6.25 13.76
C GLU A 211 4.77 6.78 12.51
N SER A 212 5.53 7.00 11.40
CA SER A 212 5.00 7.51 10.15
C SER A 212 4.41 6.40 9.26
N ARG A 213 3.80 6.81 8.15
CA ARG A 213 3.35 5.90 7.08
C ARG A 213 4.44 5.00 6.50
N PHE A 214 5.72 5.27 6.80
CA PHE A 214 6.88 4.48 6.40
C PHE A 214 7.45 3.64 7.56
N SER A 215 6.71 3.51 8.65
CA SER A 215 7.09 2.77 9.86
C SER A 215 7.53 1.32 9.58
N ILE A 216 7.04 0.72 8.50
CA ILE A 216 7.42 -0.65 8.10
C ILE A 216 8.93 -0.81 7.91
N LEU A 217 9.64 0.23 7.46
CA LEU A 217 11.08 0.21 7.24
C LEU A 217 11.85 -0.02 8.57
N TYR A 218 11.35 0.57 9.63
CA TYR A 218 11.93 0.49 10.97
C TYR A 218 11.34 -0.69 11.75
N ASN A 219 10.02 -0.72 11.90
CA ASN A 219 9.32 -1.65 12.78
C ASN A 219 9.27 -3.10 12.27
N SER A 220 9.33 -3.30 10.95
CA SER A 220 9.25 -4.63 10.34
C SER A 220 10.53 -5.05 9.62
N PHE A 221 11.17 -4.15 8.86
CA PHE A 221 12.40 -4.49 8.13
C PHE A 221 13.65 -4.41 9.02
N GLY A 222 13.56 -3.78 10.21
CA GLY A 222 14.60 -3.81 11.24
C GLY A 222 15.70 -2.77 11.05
N PHE A 223 15.54 -1.77 10.18
CA PHE A 223 16.48 -0.66 10.12
C PHE A 223 16.40 0.16 11.39
N GLU A 224 17.56 0.51 11.97
CA GLU A 224 17.59 1.48 13.05
C GLU A 224 17.28 2.86 12.49
N ASN A 225 16.31 3.57 13.09
CA ASN A 225 16.06 4.96 12.72
C ASN A 225 17.24 5.83 13.15
N LYS A 226 17.88 6.49 12.20
CA LYS A 226 19.08 7.30 12.45
C LYS A 226 18.83 8.52 13.33
N ASP A 227 17.60 9.07 13.31
CA ASP A 227 17.19 10.14 14.21
C ASP A 227 15.88 9.79 14.93
N LYS A 228 15.98 9.52 16.21
CA LYS A 228 14.81 9.20 17.09
C LYS A 228 14.04 10.44 17.55
N ASN A 229 14.47 11.65 17.17
CA ASN A 229 13.84 12.91 17.59
C ASN A 229 12.97 13.53 16.48
N ILE A 230 12.68 12.78 15.43
CA ILE A 230 11.83 13.26 14.34
C ILE A 230 10.43 13.55 14.88
N LYS A 231 9.93 14.76 14.58
CA LYS A 231 8.54 15.14 14.91
C LYS A 231 7.63 14.54 13.85
N GLU A 232 6.84 13.56 14.26
CA GLU A 232 5.92 12.90 13.36
C GLU A 232 4.81 13.83 12.87
N SER A 233 4.57 13.81 11.58
CA SER A 233 3.45 14.48 10.92
C SER A 233 3.07 13.76 9.64
N SER A 234 1.86 13.99 9.14
CA SER A 234 1.37 13.42 7.88
C SER A 234 2.21 13.82 6.67
N HIS A 235 2.93 14.95 6.73
CA HIS A 235 3.79 15.46 5.67
C HIS A 235 5.28 15.30 5.94
N GLY A 236 5.64 14.69 7.09
CA GLY A 236 7.01 14.60 7.57
C GLY A 236 7.51 15.93 8.18
N GLN A 237 8.68 15.88 8.78
CA GLN A 237 9.37 17.06 9.31
C GLN A 237 10.25 17.65 8.21
N ASN A 238 10.12 18.96 7.94
CA ASN A 238 11.00 19.66 6.97
C ASN A 238 12.45 19.64 7.44
N ILE A 239 13.36 19.37 6.50
CA ILE A 239 14.80 19.26 6.75
C ILE A 239 15.62 19.94 5.65
N THR A 240 16.93 20.04 5.86
CA THR A 240 17.91 20.54 4.90
C THR A 240 18.90 19.45 4.50
N PHE A 241 19.74 19.73 3.49
CA PHE A 241 20.83 18.81 3.11
C PHE A 241 21.86 18.66 4.23
N GLU A 242 22.15 19.73 4.98
CA GLU A 242 23.06 19.70 6.12
C GLU A 242 22.53 18.79 7.25
N TYR A 243 21.22 18.78 7.46
CA TYR A 243 20.61 17.84 8.41
C TYR A 243 20.90 16.41 7.98
N ILE A 244 20.66 16.06 6.70
CA ILE A 244 20.90 14.71 6.19
C ILE A 244 22.39 14.34 6.35
N ALA A 245 23.28 15.25 5.98
CA ALA A 245 24.72 15.06 6.11
C ALA A 245 25.16 14.87 7.56
N LYS A 246 24.59 15.63 8.50
CA LYS A 246 24.84 15.46 9.94
C LYS A 246 24.43 14.10 10.45
N GLN A 247 23.29 13.60 9.99
CA GLN A 247 22.83 12.25 10.35
C GLN A 247 23.69 11.16 9.70
N ASN A 248 24.18 11.39 8.48
CA ASN A 248 25.00 10.44 7.71
C ASN A 248 24.52 8.99 7.81
N PRO A 249 23.30 8.66 7.35
CA PRO A 249 22.76 7.32 7.44
C PRO A 249 23.52 6.35 6.53
N GLU A 250 23.54 5.06 6.87
CA GLU A 250 24.09 4.00 6.01
C GLU A 250 23.20 3.70 4.82
N VAL A 251 21.86 3.86 4.99
CA VAL A 251 20.86 3.65 3.95
C VAL A 251 19.92 4.85 3.90
N MET A 252 19.56 5.31 2.71
CA MET A 252 18.52 6.32 2.51
C MET A 252 17.39 5.74 1.69
N PHE A 253 16.17 5.80 2.21
CA PHE A 253 14.95 5.57 1.44
C PHE A 253 14.40 6.91 0.98
N VAL A 254 14.25 7.07 -0.32
CA VAL A 254 13.86 8.33 -0.93
C VAL A 254 12.56 8.17 -1.70
N ILE A 255 11.56 8.90 -1.27
CA ILE A 255 10.26 8.95 -1.94
C ILE A 255 10.22 10.21 -2.81
N ASP A 256 10.12 10.03 -4.12
CA ASP A 256 9.79 11.10 -5.05
C ASP A 256 8.27 11.25 -5.09
N ARG A 257 7.76 12.29 -4.42
CA ARG A 257 6.31 12.48 -4.32
C ARG A 257 5.68 12.80 -5.66
N GLY A 258 6.33 13.59 -6.49
CA GLY A 258 5.81 13.97 -7.80
C GLY A 258 5.60 12.74 -8.68
N ILE A 259 6.62 11.90 -8.79
CA ILE A 259 6.54 10.64 -9.56
C ILE A 259 5.49 9.70 -8.94
N ALA A 260 5.49 9.55 -7.61
CA ALA A 260 4.55 8.66 -6.93
C ALA A 260 3.08 9.06 -7.07
N THR A 261 2.80 10.35 -7.29
CA THR A 261 1.42 10.85 -7.48
C THR A 261 1.03 10.99 -8.95
N GLY A 262 1.92 10.63 -9.88
CA GLY A 262 1.68 10.78 -11.33
C GLY A 262 1.62 12.23 -11.78
N SER A 263 2.22 13.16 -11.02
CA SER A 263 2.29 14.57 -11.38
C SER A 263 3.29 14.77 -12.54
N ASP A 264 3.04 15.78 -13.34
CA ASP A 264 3.97 16.19 -14.40
C ASP A 264 5.17 16.93 -13.73
N VAL A 265 6.22 16.16 -13.41
CA VAL A 265 7.37 16.65 -12.64
C VAL A 265 8.46 17.10 -13.60
N LYS A 266 8.92 18.35 -13.44
CA LYS A 266 10.14 18.80 -14.15
C LYS A 266 11.33 17.94 -13.70
N GLU A 267 12.18 17.53 -14.63
CA GLU A 267 13.38 16.72 -14.37
C GLU A 267 14.24 17.29 -13.23
N SER A 268 14.39 18.61 -13.18
CA SER A 268 15.13 19.32 -12.11
C SER A 268 14.52 19.19 -10.72
N SER A 269 13.24 18.81 -10.60
CA SER A 269 12.51 18.67 -9.34
C SER A 269 12.37 17.21 -8.90
N THR A 270 12.88 16.26 -9.69
CA THR A 270 12.89 14.85 -9.30
C THR A 270 13.82 14.62 -8.11
N ALA A 271 13.51 13.62 -7.29
CA ALA A 271 14.33 13.31 -6.12
C ALA A 271 15.80 13.03 -6.50
N LYS A 272 16.03 12.33 -7.62
CA LYS A 272 17.41 12.08 -8.11
C LYS A 272 18.14 13.37 -8.46
N SER A 273 17.49 14.33 -9.11
CA SER A 273 18.10 15.61 -9.47
C SER A 273 18.35 16.47 -8.23
N VAL A 274 17.38 16.56 -7.33
CA VAL A 274 17.49 17.35 -6.08
C VAL A 274 18.60 16.83 -5.18
N LEU A 275 18.75 15.51 -5.06
CA LEU A 275 19.80 14.89 -4.24
C LEU A 275 21.18 14.79 -4.97
N ASN A 276 21.28 15.20 -6.22
CA ASN A 276 22.55 15.17 -6.96
C ASN A 276 23.42 16.41 -6.66
N ASN A 277 23.89 16.53 -5.44
CA ASN A 277 24.74 17.62 -4.99
C ASN A 277 25.95 17.10 -4.16
N ASP A 278 26.94 17.97 -3.94
CA ASP A 278 28.19 17.56 -3.31
C ASP A 278 28.02 17.13 -1.84
N ILE A 279 27.03 17.69 -1.14
CA ILE A 279 26.71 17.31 0.25
C ILE A 279 26.29 15.85 0.28
N ILE A 280 25.32 15.47 -0.53
CA ILE A 280 24.82 14.08 -0.60
C ILE A 280 25.90 13.13 -1.12
N LYS A 281 26.69 13.54 -2.13
CA LYS A 281 27.79 12.72 -2.67
C LYS A 281 28.90 12.43 -1.66
N SER A 282 29.05 13.27 -0.65
CA SER A 282 30.04 13.08 0.41
C SER A 282 29.64 12.00 1.44
N MET A 283 28.37 11.59 1.47
CA MET A 283 27.79 10.71 2.51
C MET A 283 28.05 9.22 2.25
N ASP A 284 28.00 8.43 3.32
CA ASP A 284 28.21 6.99 3.26
C ASP A 284 27.15 6.27 2.43
N ALA A 285 25.87 6.66 2.52
CA ALA A 285 24.80 6.10 1.72
C ALA A 285 25.07 6.26 0.21
N TYR A 286 25.56 7.43 -0.23
CA TYR A 286 25.90 7.66 -1.63
C TYR A 286 27.12 6.85 -2.07
N LYS A 287 28.22 6.91 -1.30
CA LYS A 287 29.50 6.22 -1.61
C LYS A 287 29.36 4.71 -1.68
N ASN A 288 28.39 4.14 -0.93
CA ASN A 288 28.13 2.71 -0.88
C ASN A 288 26.98 2.26 -1.78
N ASP A 289 26.42 3.16 -2.61
CA ASP A 289 25.27 2.90 -3.49
C ASP A 289 24.04 2.38 -2.70
N ASN A 290 23.79 2.99 -1.55
CA ASN A 290 22.69 2.64 -0.62
C ASN A 290 21.58 3.71 -0.59
N ILE A 291 21.38 4.46 -1.66
CA ILE A 291 20.24 5.35 -1.84
C ILE A 291 19.19 4.62 -2.68
N ILE A 292 18.03 4.37 -2.10
CA ILE A 292 16.92 3.62 -2.68
C ILE A 292 15.81 4.61 -3.02
N TYR A 293 15.45 4.71 -4.30
CA TYR A 293 14.40 5.60 -4.79
C TYR A 293 13.10 4.85 -5.06
#